data_059bc9beb51ebf39dd154c7341c88cb5
#
_entry.id   059bc9beb51ebf39dd154c7341c88cb5
#
_cell.length_a   1.000
_cell.length_b   1.000
_cell.length_c   1.000
_cell.angle_alpha   90.00
_cell.angle_beta   90.00
_cell.angle_gamma   90.00
#
_symmetry.space_group_name_H-M   'P 1'
#
loop_
_entity.id
_entity.type
_entity.pdbx_description
1 polymer ?
#
loop_
_entity_poly.entity_id
_entity_poly.type
_entity_poly.pdbx_seq_one_letter_code
_entity_poly.pdbx_strand_id
1 'polypeptide(L)'
;MIETFPSNVSHTSLIKRCFLCIRNHSRYMKKVCEKIIEGMLTCSGFVTSITILLIVLFLFTEAFGLFKSKVIEEGYVLALNKSNKVSVLSPAQIKNVFDEEITNWKELGGEDLPIRVFRLEDITQYYTEEELGPAYEYAGDKITELVEKTPGIVAFVPQKFIVHPDAVHFIEDNTISVKDVFAGAEWFPTATPAAQFGFLPLITGTLWVSL
;
A
#
# COMPACT_ATOMS: atom_id res chain seq x y z
N MET A 1 97.79 -17.49 44.09
CA MET A 1 97.09 -16.41 43.45
C MET A 1 95.89 -17.04 42.73
N ILE A 2 94.72 -17.00 43.34
CA ILE A 2 93.50 -17.65 42.86
C ILE A 2 92.58 -16.51 42.51
N GLU A 3 92.31 -16.31 41.19
CA GLU A 3 91.35 -15.34 40.71
C GLU A 3 89.95 -15.98 40.82
N THR A 4 89.07 -15.33 41.59
CA THR A 4 87.68 -15.67 41.72
C THR A 4 86.91 -15.01 40.56
N PHE A 5 86.32 -15.80 39.71
CA PHE A 5 85.37 -15.37 38.67
C PHE A 5 84.03 -14.95 39.32
N PRO A 6 83.47 -13.83 38.92
CA PRO A 6 82.08 -13.43 39.36
C PRO A 6 81.07 -14.12 38.45
N SER A 7 80.54 -15.25 38.82
CA SER A 7 79.41 -15.93 38.23
C SER A 7 78.13 -15.59 39.03
N ASN A 8 77.33 -14.59 38.70
CA ASN A 8 75.91 -14.61 39.06
C ASN A 8 75.10 -13.36 38.70
N VAL A 9 75.47 -12.61 37.66
CA VAL A 9 74.72 -11.38 37.38
C VAL A 9 73.90 -11.45 36.09
N SER A 10 74.04 -12.43 35.20
CA SER A 10 73.39 -12.43 33.86
C SER A 10 72.04 -13.18 33.75
N HIS A 11 71.86 -14.28 34.52
CA HIS A 11 70.69 -15.14 34.37
C HIS A 11 69.35 -14.48 34.88
N THR A 12 69.39 -13.81 36.01
CA THR A 12 68.20 -13.16 36.59
C THR A 12 67.75 -11.94 35.79
N SER A 13 68.65 -11.26 35.10
CA SER A 13 68.31 -10.11 34.26
C SER A 13 67.64 -10.54 32.93
N LEU A 14 68.11 -11.64 32.36
CA LEU A 14 67.52 -12.22 31.15
C LEU A 14 66.08 -12.75 31.36
N ILE A 15 65.89 -13.48 32.49
CA ILE A 15 64.57 -13.99 32.88
C ILE A 15 63.55 -12.84 33.13
N LYS A 16 64.01 -11.77 33.84
CA LYS A 16 63.17 -10.60 34.05
C LYS A 16 62.83 -9.88 32.74
N ARG A 17 63.76 -9.75 31.81
CA ARG A 17 63.52 -9.17 30.49
C ARG A 17 62.55 -10.01 29.63
N CYS A 18 62.70 -11.35 29.66
CA CYS A 18 61.80 -12.26 28.99
C CYS A 18 60.39 -12.19 29.56
N PHE A 19 60.22 -12.15 30.88
CA PHE A 19 58.93 -12.03 31.57
C PHE A 19 58.24 -10.68 31.29
N LEU A 20 59.03 -9.59 31.21
CA LEU A 20 58.57 -8.28 30.85
C LEU A 20 58.09 -8.20 29.38
N CYS A 21 58.84 -8.89 28.47
CA CYS A 21 58.48 -9.00 27.05
C CYS A 21 57.19 -9.76 26.84
N ILE A 22 57.01 -10.92 27.49
CA ILE A 22 55.79 -11.73 27.46
C ILE A 22 54.60 -10.95 28.06
N ARG A 23 54.78 -10.26 29.16
CA ARG A 23 53.74 -9.45 29.81
C ARG A 23 53.33 -8.25 28.95
N ASN A 24 54.31 -7.62 28.28
CA ASN A 24 54.02 -6.48 27.38
C ASN A 24 53.34 -6.91 26.10
N HIS A 25 53.73 -8.08 25.54
CA HIS A 25 53.10 -8.68 24.38
C HIS A 25 51.64 -9.09 24.69
N SER A 26 51.39 -9.66 25.86
CA SER A 26 50.04 -10.00 26.32
C SER A 26 49.13 -8.76 26.49
N ARG A 27 49.68 -7.65 26.97
CA ARG A 27 48.95 -6.40 27.08
C ARG A 27 48.67 -5.76 25.73
N TYR A 28 49.57 -5.86 24.77
CA TYR A 28 49.37 -5.39 23.41
C TYR A 28 48.30 -6.19 22.69
N MET A 29 48.37 -7.54 22.80
CA MET A 29 47.35 -8.43 22.23
C MET A 29 45.95 -8.13 22.81
N LYS A 30 45.86 -7.94 24.12
CA LYS A 30 44.56 -7.57 24.75
C LYS A 30 44.01 -6.26 24.18
N LYS A 31 44.80 -5.21 24.02
CA LYS A 31 44.37 -3.93 23.43
C LYS A 31 43.97 -4.05 21.96
N VAL A 32 44.64 -4.90 21.20
CA VAL A 32 44.30 -5.17 19.80
C VAL A 32 42.97 -5.93 19.70
N CYS A 33 42.79 -6.98 20.51
CA CYS A 33 41.53 -7.73 20.57
C CYS A 33 40.37 -6.82 21.03
N GLU A 34 40.60 -5.98 22.03
CA GLU A 34 39.59 -5.02 22.52
C GLU A 34 39.15 -4.06 21.40
N LYS A 35 40.11 -3.48 20.65
CA LYS A 35 39.78 -2.61 19.52
C LYS A 35 39.07 -3.33 18.37
N ILE A 36 39.44 -4.59 18.11
CA ILE A 36 38.75 -5.41 17.09
C ILE A 36 37.30 -5.66 17.51
N ILE A 37 37.09 -6.04 18.76
CA ILE A 37 35.75 -6.30 19.30
C ILE A 37 34.90 -5.01 19.29
N GLU A 38 35.48 -3.89 19.73
CA GLU A 38 34.82 -2.58 19.68
C GLU A 38 34.45 -2.19 18.25
N GLY A 39 35.37 -2.38 17.29
CA GLY A 39 35.12 -2.15 15.87
C GLY A 39 34.00 -3.04 15.31
N MET A 40 33.99 -4.33 15.66
CA MET A 40 32.95 -5.26 15.25
C MET A 40 31.57 -4.87 15.81
N LEU A 41 31.51 -4.49 17.10
CA LEU A 41 30.26 -4.04 17.73
C LEU A 41 29.74 -2.76 17.08
N THR A 42 30.62 -1.78 16.85
CA THR A 42 30.26 -0.52 16.19
C THR A 42 29.76 -0.77 14.75
N CYS A 43 30.47 -1.61 13.99
CA CYS A 43 30.07 -1.99 12.63
C CYS A 43 28.70 -2.70 12.62
N SER A 44 28.49 -3.65 13.55
CA SER A 44 27.20 -4.34 13.69
C SER A 44 26.06 -3.36 14.00
N GLY A 45 26.28 -2.41 14.93
CA GLY A 45 25.29 -1.38 15.24
C GLY A 45 24.97 -0.48 14.04
N PHE A 46 25.98 -0.12 13.26
CA PHE A 46 25.81 0.68 12.07
C PHE A 46 25.01 -0.05 10.97
N VAL A 47 25.34 -1.34 10.72
CA VAL A 47 24.61 -2.18 9.78
C VAL A 47 23.15 -2.32 10.19
N THR A 48 22.88 -2.57 11.48
CA THR A 48 21.51 -2.68 11.99
C THR A 48 20.74 -1.37 11.79
N SER A 49 21.35 -0.22 12.08
CA SER A 49 20.71 1.08 11.88
C SER A 49 20.40 1.36 10.42
N ILE A 50 21.31 1.04 9.50
CA ILE A 50 21.07 1.17 8.06
C ILE A 50 19.94 0.24 7.62
N THR A 51 19.92 -1.00 8.11
CA THR A 51 18.87 -1.96 7.75
C THR A 51 17.50 -1.46 8.17
N ILE A 52 17.37 -0.93 9.39
CA ILE A 52 16.11 -0.34 9.87
C ILE A 52 15.70 0.84 8.99
N LEU A 53 16.65 1.73 8.66
CA LEU A 53 16.39 2.87 7.79
C LEU A 53 15.88 2.43 6.41
N LEU A 54 16.52 1.42 5.82
CA LEU A 54 16.11 0.87 4.52
C LEU A 54 14.71 0.24 4.57
N ILE A 55 14.38 -0.48 5.65
CA ILE A 55 13.03 -1.03 5.85
C ILE A 55 12.00 0.09 5.92
N VAL A 56 12.28 1.14 6.70
CA VAL A 56 11.40 2.29 6.81
C VAL A 56 11.22 2.98 5.46
N LEU A 57 12.30 3.23 4.72
CA LEU A 57 12.23 3.81 3.37
C LEU A 57 11.42 2.95 2.42
N PHE A 58 11.63 1.62 2.44
CA PHE A 58 10.86 0.68 1.62
C PHE A 58 9.37 0.76 1.94
N LEU A 59 9.00 0.71 3.24
CA LEU A 59 7.61 0.83 3.66
C LEU A 59 6.98 2.17 3.23
N PHE A 60 7.74 3.26 3.28
CA PHE A 60 7.27 4.55 2.77
C PHE A 60 7.03 4.54 1.25
N THR A 61 7.93 3.94 0.48
CA THR A 61 7.74 3.86 -0.98
C THR A 61 6.52 3.04 -1.36
N GLU A 62 6.28 1.92 -0.67
CA GLU A 62 5.07 1.10 -0.84
C GLU A 62 3.80 1.88 -0.42
N ALA A 63 3.84 2.56 0.72
CA ALA A 63 2.72 3.38 1.17
C ALA A 63 2.38 4.51 0.18
N PHE A 64 3.38 5.15 -0.42
CA PHE A 64 3.16 6.15 -1.47
C PHE A 64 2.58 5.55 -2.75
N GLY A 65 2.86 4.27 -3.04
CA GLY A 65 2.24 3.53 -4.14
C GLY A 65 0.71 3.48 -4.03
N LEU A 66 0.18 3.39 -2.81
CA LEU A 66 -1.25 3.40 -2.54
C LEU A 66 -1.97 4.65 -3.11
N PHE A 67 -1.35 5.83 -2.98
CA PHE A 67 -1.93 7.08 -3.49
C PHE A 67 -1.96 7.17 -5.03
N LYS A 68 -1.30 6.25 -5.72
CA LYS A 68 -1.34 6.13 -7.19
C LYS A 68 -2.30 5.04 -7.65
N SER A 69 -2.81 4.23 -6.72
CA SER A 69 -3.75 3.17 -7.04
C SER A 69 -5.08 3.76 -7.46
N LYS A 70 -5.71 3.13 -8.43
CA LYS A 70 -7.06 3.47 -8.86
C LYS A 70 -8.06 3.02 -7.79
N VAL A 71 -9.12 3.79 -7.66
CA VAL A 71 -10.19 3.50 -6.71
C VAL A 71 -11.07 2.36 -7.23
N ILE A 72 -11.33 2.38 -8.54
CA ILE A 72 -12.15 1.38 -9.23
C ILE A 72 -11.27 0.17 -9.58
N GLU A 73 -11.83 -1.02 -9.48
CA GLU A 73 -11.17 -2.27 -9.85
C GLU A 73 -10.58 -2.21 -11.27
N GLU A 74 -9.37 -2.73 -11.43
CA GLU A 74 -8.66 -2.70 -12.71
C GLU A 74 -9.45 -3.46 -13.79
N GLY A 75 -9.65 -2.81 -14.94
CA GLY A 75 -10.42 -3.36 -16.04
C GLY A 75 -11.93 -3.09 -15.97
N TYR A 76 -12.42 -2.48 -14.87
CA TYR A 76 -13.80 -2.04 -14.72
C TYR A 76 -13.93 -0.53 -14.87
N VAL A 77 -15.14 -0.08 -15.20
CA VAL A 77 -15.48 1.34 -15.34
C VAL A 77 -16.84 1.62 -14.72
N LEU A 78 -17.02 2.86 -14.27
CA LEU A 78 -18.32 3.40 -13.90
C LEU A 78 -18.83 4.24 -15.08
N ALA A 79 -19.83 3.70 -15.77
CA ALA A 79 -20.46 4.35 -16.91
C ALA A 79 -21.81 4.97 -16.50
N LEU A 80 -22.01 6.23 -16.87
CA LEU A 80 -23.22 6.99 -16.62
C LEU A 80 -23.89 7.38 -17.94
N ASN A 81 -25.16 7.72 -17.84
CA ASN A 81 -25.82 8.37 -18.95
C ASN A 81 -25.14 9.72 -19.29
N LYS A 82 -25.04 10.04 -20.56
CA LYS A 82 -24.37 11.25 -21.06
C LYS A 82 -25.00 12.55 -20.56
N SER A 83 -26.27 12.53 -20.17
CA SER A 83 -26.95 13.68 -19.56
C SER A 83 -26.45 13.99 -18.14
N ASN A 84 -25.86 13.04 -17.47
CA ASN A 84 -25.32 13.23 -16.12
C ASN A 84 -23.99 14.01 -16.17
N LYS A 85 -23.91 15.09 -15.38
CA LYS A 85 -22.77 16.00 -15.34
C LYS A 85 -21.77 15.67 -14.23
N VAL A 86 -22.07 14.66 -13.41
CA VAL A 86 -21.19 14.22 -12.32
C VAL A 86 -20.03 13.44 -12.92
N SER A 87 -18.83 14.00 -12.84
CA SER A 87 -17.60 13.38 -13.40
C SER A 87 -16.67 12.80 -12.34
N VAL A 88 -16.86 13.19 -11.07
CA VAL A 88 -15.94 12.83 -9.99
C VAL A 88 -16.75 12.38 -8.77
N LEU A 89 -16.45 11.20 -8.26
CA LEU A 89 -17.03 10.68 -7.01
C LEU A 89 -15.91 10.16 -6.10
N SER A 90 -16.02 10.42 -4.80
CA SER A 90 -15.11 9.83 -3.83
C SER A 90 -15.40 8.32 -3.64
N PRO A 91 -14.44 7.51 -3.16
CA PRO A 91 -14.67 6.08 -2.87
C PRO A 91 -15.89 5.83 -1.98
N ALA A 92 -16.05 6.65 -0.94
CA ALA A 92 -17.19 6.56 -0.03
C ALA A 92 -18.52 6.89 -0.73
N GLN A 93 -18.56 7.89 -1.62
CA GLN A 93 -19.76 8.20 -2.39
C GLN A 93 -20.13 7.07 -3.36
N ILE A 94 -19.14 6.47 -4.03
CA ILE A 94 -19.38 5.32 -4.91
C ILE A 94 -19.98 4.18 -4.10
N LYS A 95 -19.40 3.85 -2.94
CA LYS A 95 -19.94 2.82 -2.04
C LYS A 95 -21.40 3.13 -1.65
N ASN A 96 -21.68 4.32 -1.14
CA ASN A 96 -23.01 4.72 -0.67
C ASN A 96 -24.06 4.69 -1.79
N VAL A 97 -23.66 4.97 -3.04
CA VAL A 97 -24.52 4.81 -4.22
C VAL A 97 -24.84 3.33 -4.47
N PHE A 98 -23.84 2.45 -4.41
CA PHE A 98 -24.02 1.02 -4.66
C PHE A 98 -24.65 0.26 -3.50
N ASP A 99 -24.60 0.82 -2.29
CA ASP A 99 -25.32 0.33 -1.10
C ASP A 99 -26.72 0.95 -0.97
N GLU A 100 -27.14 1.76 -1.96
CA GLU A 100 -28.46 2.43 -1.99
C GLU A 100 -28.70 3.42 -0.82
N GLU A 101 -27.63 3.88 -0.16
CA GLU A 101 -27.69 4.92 0.86
C GLU A 101 -27.90 6.29 0.25
N ILE A 102 -27.32 6.55 -0.94
CA ILE A 102 -27.56 7.73 -1.76
C ILE A 102 -28.41 7.31 -2.96
N THR A 103 -29.62 7.80 -3.03
CA THR A 103 -30.61 7.39 -4.04
C THR A 103 -30.93 8.46 -5.09
N ASN A 104 -30.36 9.67 -4.95
CA ASN A 104 -30.60 10.78 -5.87
C ASN A 104 -29.30 11.49 -6.24
N TRP A 105 -29.10 11.74 -7.52
CA TRP A 105 -27.94 12.45 -8.06
C TRP A 105 -27.78 13.88 -7.53
N LYS A 106 -28.87 14.49 -7.09
CA LYS A 106 -28.85 15.82 -6.48
C LYS A 106 -27.96 15.89 -5.24
N GLU A 107 -27.88 14.83 -4.46
CA GLU A 107 -27.02 14.72 -3.27
C GLU A 107 -25.53 14.75 -3.65
N LEU A 108 -25.22 14.39 -4.89
CA LEU A 108 -23.86 14.35 -5.44
C LEU A 108 -23.55 15.55 -6.36
N GLY A 109 -24.43 16.58 -6.34
CA GLY A 109 -24.26 17.78 -7.15
C GLY A 109 -24.72 17.63 -8.61
N GLY A 110 -25.42 16.55 -8.93
CA GLY A 110 -26.07 16.30 -10.22
C GLY A 110 -27.48 16.89 -10.32
N GLU A 111 -28.22 16.45 -11.32
CA GLU A 111 -29.62 16.80 -11.53
C GLU A 111 -30.53 16.03 -10.56
N ASP A 112 -31.75 16.51 -10.37
CA ASP A 112 -32.75 15.85 -9.50
C ASP A 112 -33.32 14.60 -10.21
N LEU A 113 -32.52 13.53 -10.22
CA LEU A 113 -32.82 12.28 -10.87
C LEU A 113 -32.54 11.12 -9.90
N PRO A 114 -33.40 10.10 -9.82
CA PRO A 114 -33.17 8.92 -9.02
C PRO A 114 -31.99 8.14 -9.60
N ILE A 115 -31.13 7.66 -8.70
CA ILE A 115 -30.00 6.79 -9.07
C ILE A 115 -30.54 5.39 -9.33
N ARG A 116 -30.09 4.80 -10.45
CA ARG A 116 -30.32 3.40 -10.77
C ARG A 116 -28.98 2.69 -10.89
N VAL A 117 -28.73 1.80 -9.96
CA VAL A 117 -27.50 1.00 -9.95
C VAL A 117 -27.66 -0.19 -10.91
N PHE A 118 -26.65 -0.40 -11.73
CA PHE A 118 -26.53 -1.57 -12.58
C PHE A 118 -25.17 -2.25 -12.38
N ARG A 119 -25.20 -3.55 -12.13
CA ARG A 119 -24.03 -4.43 -12.09
C ARG A 119 -24.15 -5.45 -13.22
N LEU A 120 -23.02 -5.94 -13.71
CA LEU A 120 -23.03 -6.95 -14.79
C LEU A 120 -23.86 -8.19 -14.42
N GLU A 121 -23.88 -8.54 -13.13
CA GLU A 121 -24.63 -9.67 -12.57
C GLU A 121 -26.16 -9.50 -12.75
N ASP A 122 -26.62 -8.25 -12.82
CA ASP A 122 -28.03 -7.90 -12.93
C ASP A 122 -28.55 -7.91 -14.38
N ILE A 123 -27.67 -8.20 -15.37
CA ILE A 123 -28.03 -8.11 -16.78
C ILE A 123 -29.24 -8.96 -17.16
N THR A 124 -29.41 -10.11 -16.52
CA THR A 124 -30.55 -11.01 -16.73
C THR A 124 -31.88 -10.51 -16.18
N GLN A 125 -31.87 -9.45 -15.36
CA GLN A 125 -33.08 -8.77 -14.90
C GLN A 125 -33.63 -7.80 -15.95
N TYR A 126 -32.77 -7.34 -16.87
CA TYR A 126 -33.10 -6.36 -17.90
C TYR A 126 -33.30 -6.99 -19.28
N TYR A 127 -32.60 -8.09 -19.56
CA TYR A 127 -32.59 -8.75 -20.86
C TYR A 127 -32.73 -10.27 -20.72
N THR A 128 -33.42 -10.90 -21.68
CA THR A 128 -33.53 -12.36 -21.78
C THR A 128 -32.23 -12.96 -22.35
N GLU A 129 -32.02 -14.24 -22.10
CA GLU A 129 -30.85 -14.95 -22.67
C GLU A 129 -30.86 -14.92 -24.20
N GLU A 130 -32.05 -14.91 -24.84
CA GLU A 130 -32.20 -14.81 -26.28
C GLU A 130 -31.74 -13.45 -26.83
N GLU A 131 -31.99 -12.37 -26.10
CA GLU A 131 -31.57 -11.01 -26.47
C GLU A 131 -30.07 -10.77 -26.24
N LEU A 132 -29.47 -11.49 -25.29
CA LEU A 132 -28.04 -11.44 -25.01
C LEU A 132 -27.21 -12.27 -25.97
N GLY A 133 -27.84 -13.25 -26.65
CA GLY A 133 -27.20 -14.15 -27.61
C GLY A 133 -26.34 -15.26 -26.97
N PRO A 134 -25.85 -16.20 -27.79
CA PRO A 134 -25.03 -17.28 -27.28
C PRO A 134 -23.76 -16.74 -26.60
N ALA A 135 -23.51 -17.19 -25.38
CA ALA A 135 -22.36 -16.75 -24.54
C ALA A 135 -22.32 -15.24 -24.30
N TYR A 136 -23.46 -14.55 -24.25
CA TYR A 136 -23.58 -13.11 -23.99
C TYR A 136 -22.87 -12.22 -25.05
N GLU A 137 -22.86 -12.65 -26.29
CA GLU A 137 -22.18 -11.99 -27.40
C GLU A 137 -22.67 -10.53 -27.58
N TYR A 138 -23.98 -10.28 -27.40
CA TYR A 138 -24.60 -8.95 -27.56
C TYR A 138 -24.68 -8.15 -26.27
N ALA A 139 -24.12 -8.67 -25.15
CA ALA A 139 -24.21 -8.00 -23.86
C ALA A 139 -23.60 -6.59 -23.88
N GLY A 140 -22.51 -6.38 -24.61
CA GLY A 140 -21.87 -5.06 -24.71
C GLY A 140 -22.74 -4.00 -25.35
N ASP A 141 -23.39 -4.34 -26.47
CA ASP A 141 -24.31 -3.43 -27.16
C ASP A 141 -25.53 -3.13 -26.29
N LYS A 142 -26.08 -4.16 -25.64
CA LYS A 142 -27.24 -4.02 -24.75
C LYS A 142 -26.95 -3.18 -23.51
N ILE A 143 -25.78 -3.35 -22.89
CA ILE A 143 -25.35 -2.53 -21.73
C ILE A 143 -25.16 -1.08 -22.17
N THR A 144 -24.50 -0.83 -23.29
CA THR A 144 -24.30 0.52 -23.81
C THR A 144 -25.65 1.18 -24.11
N GLU A 145 -26.58 0.47 -24.76
CA GLU A 145 -27.94 0.91 -25.03
C GLU A 145 -28.74 1.23 -23.77
N LEU A 146 -28.61 0.38 -22.72
CA LEU A 146 -29.26 0.58 -21.43
C LEU A 146 -28.78 1.87 -20.75
N VAL A 147 -27.44 2.09 -20.72
CA VAL A 147 -26.85 3.29 -20.14
C VAL A 147 -27.27 4.55 -20.91
N GLU A 148 -27.31 4.49 -22.23
CA GLU A 148 -27.71 5.60 -23.08
C GLU A 148 -29.18 5.98 -22.88
N LYS A 149 -30.07 4.99 -22.79
CA LYS A 149 -31.52 5.21 -22.71
C LYS A 149 -32.05 5.51 -21.33
N THR A 150 -31.27 5.21 -20.26
CA THR A 150 -31.74 5.36 -18.89
C THR A 150 -31.09 6.54 -18.19
N PRO A 151 -31.78 7.68 -18.06
CA PRO A 151 -31.28 8.79 -17.26
C PRO A 151 -31.10 8.36 -15.79
N GLY A 152 -30.02 8.81 -15.15
CA GLY A 152 -29.75 8.50 -13.75
C GLY A 152 -29.11 7.14 -13.50
N ILE A 153 -28.85 6.32 -14.51
CA ILE A 153 -28.16 5.04 -14.34
C ILE A 153 -26.67 5.23 -14.04
N VAL A 154 -26.14 4.39 -13.16
CA VAL A 154 -24.72 4.15 -12.95
C VAL A 154 -24.42 2.66 -13.13
N ALA A 155 -23.61 2.35 -14.12
CA ALA A 155 -23.26 0.98 -14.45
C ALA A 155 -21.82 0.65 -14.08
N PHE A 156 -21.62 -0.36 -13.22
CA PHE A 156 -20.31 -0.92 -12.91
C PHE A 156 -20.10 -2.18 -13.75
N VAL A 157 -19.30 -2.03 -14.80
CA VAL A 157 -19.10 -3.10 -15.79
C VAL A 157 -17.65 -3.14 -16.26
N PRO A 158 -17.15 -4.31 -16.70
CA PRO A 158 -15.86 -4.38 -17.37
C PRO A 158 -15.83 -3.49 -18.60
N GLN A 159 -14.74 -2.75 -18.78
CA GLN A 159 -14.56 -1.79 -19.88
C GLN A 159 -14.84 -2.40 -21.26
N LYS A 160 -14.55 -3.70 -21.43
CA LYS A 160 -14.81 -4.43 -22.70
C LYS A 160 -16.27 -4.50 -23.13
N PHE A 161 -17.22 -4.30 -22.18
CA PHE A 161 -18.65 -4.31 -22.48
C PHE A 161 -19.19 -2.93 -22.87
N ILE A 162 -18.38 -1.89 -22.90
CA ILE A 162 -18.76 -0.59 -23.44
C ILE A 162 -18.27 -0.51 -24.87
N VAL A 163 -19.18 -0.83 -25.81
CA VAL A 163 -18.87 -0.88 -27.25
C VAL A 163 -18.75 0.53 -27.85
N HIS A 164 -19.59 1.47 -27.37
CA HIS A 164 -19.60 2.86 -27.83
C HIS A 164 -19.24 3.82 -26.69
N PRO A 165 -17.94 4.05 -26.43
CA PRO A 165 -17.51 4.94 -25.34
C PRO A 165 -18.00 6.38 -25.50
N ASP A 166 -18.24 6.83 -26.72
CA ASP A 166 -18.75 8.17 -27.02
C ASP A 166 -20.23 8.37 -26.64
N ALA A 167 -20.98 7.29 -26.44
CA ALA A 167 -22.40 7.33 -26.06
C ALA A 167 -22.62 7.44 -24.55
N VAL A 168 -21.61 7.18 -23.76
CA VAL A 168 -21.66 7.15 -22.28
C VAL A 168 -20.73 8.20 -21.68
N HIS A 169 -20.99 8.57 -20.43
CA HIS A 169 -20.11 9.39 -19.63
C HIS A 169 -19.41 8.54 -18.58
N PHE A 170 -18.08 8.65 -18.50
CA PHE A 170 -17.31 7.92 -17.51
C PHE A 170 -17.03 8.79 -16.29
N ILE A 171 -17.13 8.20 -15.11
CA ILE A 171 -16.55 8.81 -13.91
C ILE A 171 -15.04 8.74 -14.03
N GLU A 172 -14.38 9.89 -13.87
CA GLU A 172 -12.93 9.95 -13.86
C GLU A 172 -12.37 9.07 -12.74
N ASP A 173 -11.37 8.28 -13.12
CA ASP A 173 -10.69 7.34 -12.23
C ASP A 173 -9.86 8.15 -11.21
N ASN A 174 -10.46 8.45 -10.08
CA ASN A 174 -9.82 9.23 -9.04
C ASN A 174 -8.75 8.39 -8.34
N THR A 175 -7.57 8.96 -8.21
CA THR A 175 -6.56 8.44 -7.30
C THR A 175 -7.01 8.68 -5.86
N ILE A 176 -6.60 7.79 -4.97
CA ILE A 176 -6.92 7.85 -3.55
C ILE A 176 -6.42 9.17 -2.97
N SER A 177 -7.33 9.97 -2.44
CA SER A 177 -6.99 11.24 -1.79
C SER A 177 -6.39 10.98 -0.40
N VAL A 178 -5.41 11.81 -0.03
CA VAL A 178 -4.86 11.81 1.35
C VAL A 178 -5.96 11.98 2.39
N LYS A 179 -6.98 12.81 2.08
CA LYS A 179 -8.13 13.02 2.97
C LYS A 179 -8.94 11.72 3.14
N ASP A 180 -9.18 10.98 2.07
CA ASP A 180 -9.94 9.72 2.13
C ASP A 180 -9.21 8.67 2.98
N VAL A 181 -7.88 8.66 2.92
CA VAL A 181 -7.05 7.76 3.73
C VAL A 181 -7.10 8.11 5.22
N PHE A 182 -6.91 9.38 5.59
CA PHE A 182 -6.85 9.77 7.01
C PHE A 182 -8.20 9.98 7.66
N ALA A 183 -9.21 10.41 6.91
CA ALA A 183 -10.56 10.67 7.41
C ALA A 183 -11.58 9.56 7.07
N GLY A 184 -11.21 8.59 6.23
CA GLY A 184 -12.07 7.48 5.87
C GLY A 184 -12.39 6.60 7.08
N ALA A 185 -13.66 6.23 7.19
CA ALA A 185 -14.18 5.43 8.30
C ALA A 185 -14.08 3.93 8.07
N GLU A 186 -13.70 3.48 6.89
CA GLU A 186 -13.68 2.07 6.53
C GLU A 186 -12.38 1.66 5.85
N TRP A 187 -11.91 0.46 6.16
CA TRP A 187 -10.73 -0.16 5.56
C TRP A 187 -11.14 -1.47 4.88
N PHE A 188 -11.51 -1.38 3.60
CA PHE A 188 -11.84 -2.51 2.73
C PHE A 188 -11.17 -2.37 1.37
N PRO A 189 -9.89 -2.73 1.24
CA PRO A 189 -9.13 -2.56 0.01
C PRO A 189 -9.62 -3.44 -1.16
N THR A 190 -10.42 -4.46 -0.87
CA THR A 190 -11.00 -5.38 -1.85
C THR A 190 -12.48 -5.13 -2.10
N ALA A 191 -13.04 -4.02 -1.59
CA ALA A 191 -14.44 -3.70 -1.84
C ALA A 191 -14.67 -3.34 -3.30
N THR A 192 -15.78 -3.84 -3.85
CA THR A 192 -16.27 -3.50 -5.18
C THR A 192 -17.57 -2.69 -5.05
N PRO A 193 -17.79 -1.69 -5.89
CA PRO A 193 -17.01 -1.26 -7.05
C PRO A 193 -15.81 -0.38 -6.72
N ALA A 194 -15.68 0.10 -5.47
CA ALA A 194 -14.62 1.02 -5.08
C ALA A 194 -13.93 0.59 -3.78
N ALA A 195 -12.61 0.45 -3.83
CA ALA A 195 -11.80 0.14 -2.66
C ALA A 195 -11.83 1.27 -1.62
N GLN A 196 -11.90 0.91 -0.33
CA GLN A 196 -11.94 1.83 0.81
C GLN A 196 -10.63 1.75 1.59
N PHE A 197 -9.95 2.86 1.80
CA PHE A 197 -8.63 2.94 2.44
C PHE A 197 -8.60 3.90 3.64
N GLY A 198 -9.64 3.89 4.47
CA GLY A 198 -9.70 4.76 5.65
C GLY A 198 -8.91 4.23 6.84
N PHE A 199 -7.96 4.99 7.37
CA PHE A 199 -7.12 4.60 8.52
C PHE A 199 -7.78 4.82 9.89
N LEU A 200 -8.87 5.56 9.96
CA LEU A 200 -9.51 5.90 11.23
C LEU A 200 -9.82 4.65 12.11
N PRO A 201 -10.40 3.56 11.59
CA PRO A 201 -10.65 2.34 12.36
C PRO A 201 -9.37 1.68 12.89
N LEU A 202 -8.29 1.72 12.12
CA LEU A 202 -7.01 1.14 12.52
C LEU A 202 -6.36 1.93 13.66
N ILE A 203 -6.42 3.28 13.59
CA ILE A 203 -5.91 4.16 14.63
C ILE A 203 -6.73 3.99 15.91
N THR A 204 -8.05 4.03 15.83
CA THR A 204 -8.93 3.87 16.99
C THR A 204 -8.79 2.49 17.61
N GLY A 205 -8.70 1.43 16.80
CA GLY A 205 -8.50 0.07 17.27
C GLY A 205 -7.18 -0.11 18.02
N THR A 206 -6.08 0.45 17.49
CA THR A 206 -4.77 0.39 18.18
C THR A 206 -4.75 1.18 19.48
N LEU A 207 -5.42 2.33 19.53
CA LEU A 207 -5.55 3.11 20.77
C LEU A 207 -6.32 2.35 21.84
N TRP A 208 -7.45 1.70 21.49
CA TRP A 208 -8.23 0.91 22.43
C TRP A 208 -7.49 -0.30 22.97
N VAL A 209 -6.65 -0.94 22.18
CA VAL A 209 -5.85 -2.10 22.62
C VAL A 209 -4.66 -1.68 23.47
N SER A 210 -4.19 -0.43 23.32
CA SER A 210 -3.01 0.09 24.04
C SER A 210 -3.34 0.74 25.39
N LEU A 211 -4.60 1.01 25.68
CA LEU A 211 -5.12 1.55 26.93
C LEU A 211 -5.55 0.44 27.89
#